data_c59305fb0bf480415388919efc8e6d4f
#
_entry.id   c59305fb0bf480415388919efc8e6d4f
#
_cell.length_a   1.000
_cell.length_b   1.000
_cell.length_c   1.000
_cell.angle_alpha   90.00
_cell.angle_beta   90.00
_cell.angle_gamma   90.00
#
_symmetry.space_group_name_H-M   'P 1'
#
loop_
_entity.id
_entity.type
_entity.pdbx_description
1 polymer ?
#
loop_
_entity_poly.entity_id
_entity_poly.type
_entity_poly.pdbx_seq_one_letter_code
_entity_poly.pdbx_strand_id
1 'polypeptide(L)'
;IDPNARHCMASAVAGFMRTFGMDEPMGCYDDIEAATAFVLWGSNMAEMHPVLWTRVTDRRLSTPGVKVAVLSTFEHRSYELADMSLTFKPQTDLAILNYIANHIITTGRVNKDFVSKHCNFKLGNTDIGYGLRPEHPLQKAAKNAKDPNGAKSINYEEYAKFVSTYTLEYTTKLTGVPANRLKALAELYADPNSKVVSFWTMGFNQHKRGVWANNMVYNIHLLLGKIATPGNSPFSLTGQPSACGTAREVGTFSHRLPADMVVTNPEHRKTAETIWKLPEGTIPPKPGYHAVEQNRALKDGRLNAYWVMVNNNIQAGANLAQEGYPG
;
A
#
# COMPACT_ATOMS: atom_id res chain seq x y z
N ILE A 1 15.80 -17.59 -1.55
CA ILE A 1 14.61 -17.51 -0.69
C ILE A 1 13.85 -16.22 -0.98
N ASP A 2 12.51 -16.23 -0.87
CA ASP A 2 11.69 -15.02 -0.86
C ASP A 2 10.47 -15.28 0.05
N PRO A 3 10.03 -14.32 0.88
CA PRO A 3 9.05 -14.59 1.92
C PRO A 3 7.61 -14.39 1.44
N ASN A 4 6.66 -14.88 2.25
CA ASN A 4 5.23 -14.61 2.09
C ASN A 4 4.89 -13.11 2.06
N ALA A 5 5.66 -12.26 2.74
CA ALA A 5 5.49 -10.80 2.73
C ALA A 5 5.61 -10.18 1.32
N ARG A 6 6.25 -10.87 0.35
CA ARG A 6 6.28 -10.45 -1.05
C ARG A 6 4.89 -10.35 -1.66
N HIS A 7 3.99 -11.28 -1.35
CA HIS A 7 2.60 -11.28 -1.82
C HIS A 7 1.65 -10.56 -0.86
N CYS A 8 2.07 -10.32 0.38
CA CYS A 8 1.25 -9.75 1.42
C CYS A 8 1.28 -8.22 1.38
N MET A 9 2.41 -7.61 1.79
CA MET A 9 2.49 -6.18 2.04
C MET A 9 3.65 -5.48 1.32
N ALA A 10 4.31 -6.10 0.37
CA ALA A 10 5.43 -5.47 -0.35
C ALA A 10 5.02 -4.18 -1.08
N SER A 11 3.75 -4.05 -1.49
CA SER A 11 3.22 -2.79 -2.05
C SER A 11 3.19 -1.67 -1.01
N ALA A 12 2.86 -1.96 0.25
CA ALA A 12 2.92 -0.98 1.33
C ALA A 12 4.37 -0.58 1.62
N VAL A 13 5.28 -1.55 1.72
CA VAL A 13 6.73 -1.30 1.86
C VAL A 13 7.22 -0.35 0.78
N ALA A 14 6.94 -0.66 -0.50
CA ALA A 14 7.32 0.17 -1.62
C ALA A 14 6.66 1.57 -1.56
N GLY A 15 5.41 1.64 -1.12
CA GLY A 15 4.69 2.90 -0.93
C GLY A 15 5.33 3.79 0.14
N PHE A 16 5.64 3.23 1.32
CA PHE A 16 6.33 3.93 2.40
C PHE A 16 7.72 4.40 1.97
N MET A 17 8.52 3.51 1.39
CA MET A 17 9.86 3.84 0.88
C MET A 17 9.83 4.96 -0.16
N ARG A 18 8.86 4.96 -1.09
CA ARG A 18 8.75 6.00 -2.12
C ARG A 18 8.32 7.35 -1.56
N THR A 19 7.50 7.37 -0.51
CA THR A 19 6.95 8.60 0.05
C THR A 19 7.82 9.15 1.18
N PHE A 20 8.26 8.28 2.10
CA PHE A 20 8.93 8.69 3.33
C PHE A 20 10.41 8.28 3.41
N GLY A 21 10.87 7.46 2.49
CA GLY A 21 12.26 6.95 2.50
C GLY A 21 12.50 5.82 3.50
N MET A 22 11.50 5.41 4.25
CA MET A 22 11.56 4.34 5.24
C MET A 22 10.29 3.48 5.21
N ASP A 23 10.39 2.23 5.62
CA ASP A 23 9.26 1.30 5.73
C ASP A 23 8.74 1.28 7.17
N GLU A 24 8.16 2.41 7.59
CA GLU A 24 7.58 2.56 8.92
C GLU A 24 6.25 3.32 8.84
N PRO A 25 5.22 2.90 9.60
CA PRO A 25 3.98 3.67 9.72
C PRO A 25 4.25 4.99 10.47
N MET A 26 3.58 6.05 10.04
CA MET A 26 3.69 7.38 10.65
C MET A 26 2.71 7.55 11.82
N GLY A 27 2.41 6.50 12.54
CA GLY A 27 1.53 6.45 13.69
C GLY A 27 1.67 5.15 14.45
N CYS A 28 0.84 4.94 15.44
CA CYS A 28 0.84 3.75 16.29
C CYS A 28 -0.59 3.29 16.61
N TYR A 29 -0.72 2.14 17.25
CA TYR A 29 -2.05 1.63 17.64
C TYR A 29 -2.79 2.51 18.64
N ASP A 30 -2.09 3.31 19.42
CA ASP A 30 -2.72 4.21 20.41
C ASP A 30 -3.36 5.44 19.74
N ASP A 31 -3.14 5.65 18.46
CA ASP A 31 -3.91 6.61 17.67
C ASP A 31 -5.39 6.26 17.61
N ILE A 32 -5.76 5.00 17.84
CA ILE A 32 -7.15 4.55 17.87
C ILE A 32 -7.94 5.30 18.96
N GLU A 33 -7.38 5.43 20.17
CA GLU A 33 -8.05 6.09 21.28
C GLU A 33 -8.12 7.61 21.11
N ALA A 34 -7.25 8.18 20.29
CA ALA A 34 -7.21 9.62 20.01
C ALA A 34 -7.99 10.04 18.75
N ALA A 35 -8.32 9.10 17.87
CA ALA A 35 -8.99 9.36 16.60
C ALA A 35 -10.47 9.76 16.80
N THR A 36 -10.98 10.57 15.88
CA THR A 36 -12.41 10.89 15.76
C THR A 36 -13.04 10.31 14.49
N ALA A 37 -12.22 9.80 13.60
CA ALA A 37 -12.66 9.15 12.37
C ALA A 37 -11.72 8.00 11.99
N PHE A 38 -12.33 6.88 11.61
CA PHE A 38 -11.64 5.73 11.04
C PHE A 38 -12.11 5.51 9.61
N VAL A 39 -11.18 5.34 8.69
CA VAL A 39 -11.50 5.02 7.30
C VAL A 39 -10.81 3.73 6.90
N LEU A 40 -11.60 2.69 6.65
CA LEU A 40 -11.12 1.36 6.28
C LEU A 40 -11.14 1.20 4.76
N TRP A 41 -9.96 1.08 4.16
CA TRP A 41 -9.78 0.90 2.72
C TRP A 41 -9.46 -0.56 2.38
N GLY A 42 -10.42 -1.28 1.81
CA GLY A 42 -10.23 -2.68 1.46
C GLY A 42 -9.74 -3.53 2.64
N SER A 43 -10.31 -3.28 3.82
CA SER A 43 -9.91 -3.90 5.07
C SER A 43 -11.12 -4.43 5.83
N ASN A 44 -11.19 -5.75 5.99
CA ASN A 44 -12.17 -6.41 6.84
C ASN A 44 -11.58 -6.62 8.26
N MET A 45 -11.45 -5.52 9.01
CA MET A 45 -10.85 -5.55 10.35
C MET A 45 -11.61 -6.45 11.33
N ALA A 46 -12.94 -6.52 11.22
CA ALA A 46 -13.76 -7.31 12.13
C ALA A 46 -13.38 -8.80 12.13
N GLU A 47 -12.93 -9.31 11.00
CA GLU A 47 -12.54 -10.73 10.85
C GLU A 47 -11.03 -10.93 10.81
N MET A 48 -10.26 -10.01 10.22
CA MET A 48 -8.82 -10.18 10.00
C MET A 48 -7.96 -9.56 11.12
N HIS A 49 -8.48 -8.58 11.85
CA HIS A 49 -7.78 -7.89 12.94
C HIS A 49 -8.71 -7.71 14.15
N PRO A 50 -9.28 -8.79 14.71
CA PRO A 50 -10.38 -8.69 15.69
C PRO A 50 -9.97 -7.94 16.96
N VAL A 51 -8.74 -8.08 17.45
CA VAL A 51 -8.28 -7.37 18.65
C VAL A 51 -8.20 -5.86 18.40
N LEU A 52 -7.68 -5.40 17.27
CA LEU A 52 -7.70 -3.96 16.94
C LEU A 52 -9.12 -3.48 16.64
N TRP A 53 -9.95 -4.33 16.05
CA TRP A 53 -11.35 -4.00 15.80
C TRP A 53 -12.14 -3.78 17.08
N THR A 54 -11.90 -4.52 18.16
CA THR A 54 -12.53 -4.26 19.44
C THR A 54 -12.16 -2.88 19.98
N ARG A 55 -10.90 -2.42 19.83
CA ARG A 55 -10.50 -1.05 20.21
C ARG A 55 -11.22 0.01 19.36
N VAL A 56 -11.33 -0.18 18.05
CA VAL A 56 -12.10 0.72 17.16
C VAL A 56 -13.58 0.75 17.55
N THR A 57 -14.15 -0.42 17.85
CA THR A 57 -15.56 -0.57 18.27
C THR A 57 -15.80 0.14 19.59
N ASP A 58 -14.95 -0.09 20.58
CA ASP A 58 -15.03 0.57 21.88
C ASP A 58 -14.94 2.09 21.74
N ARG A 59 -13.95 2.57 21.01
CA ARG A 59 -13.79 4.02 20.73
C ARG A 59 -15.02 4.61 20.05
N ARG A 60 -15.58 3.91 19.05
CA ARG A 60 -16.77 4.38 18.33
C ARG A 60 -18.03 4.42 19.20
N LEU A 61 -18.22 3.43 20.07
CA LEU A 61 -19.42 3.31 20.89
C LEU A 61 -19.34 4.15 22.17
N SER A 62 -18.17 4.30 22.77
CA SER A 62 -17.98 5.04 24.01
C SER A 62 -17.85 6.56 23.81
N THR A 63 -17.54 7.01 22.58
CA THR A 63 -17.27 8.44 22.32
C THR A 63 -18.22 8.99 21.28
N PRO A 64 -19.18 9.86 21.68
CA PRO A 64 -20.09 10.50 20.72
C PRO A 64 -19.34 11.28 19.64
N GLY A 65 -19.82 11.17 18.40
CA GLY A 65 -19.25 11.89 17.26
C GLY A 65 -18.13 11.19 16.52
N VAL A 66 -17.52 10.13 17.08
CA VAL A 66 -16.56 9.29 16.37
C VAL A 66 -17.24 8.59 15.19
N LYS A 67 -16.60 8.58 14.02
CA LYS A 67 -17.14 8.02 12.77
C LYS A 67 -16.30 6.88 12.25
N VAL A 68 -16.96 5.89 11.64
CA VAL A 68 -16.33 4.78 10.91
C VAL A 68 -16.85 4.77 9.49
N ALA A 69 -15.94 4.91 8.53
CA ALA A 69 -16.21 4.74 7.10
C ALA A 69 -15.56 3.44 6.62
N VAL A 70 -16.31 2.60 5.93
CA VAL A 70 -15.83 1.33 5.38
C VAL A 70 -16.00 1.32 3.88
N LEU A 71 -14.88 1.08 3.17
CA LEU A 71 -14.83 1.05 1.72
C LEU A 71 -14.31 -0.32 1.25
N SER A 72 -15.09 -1.01 0.44
CA SER A 72 -14.71 -2.29 -0.15
C SER A 72 -15.44 -2.53 -1.46
N THR A 73 -15.11 -3.61 -2.16
CA THR A 73 -15.81 -4.06 -3.37
C THR A 73 -17.00 -4.96 -3.07
N PHE A 74 -17.19 -5.34 -1.83
CA PHE A 74 -18.34 -6.10 -1.31
C PHE A 74 -18.53 -5.80 0.18
N GLU A 75 -19.73 -6.03 0.70
CA GLU A 75 -20.05 -5.87 2.11
C GLU A 75 -19.51 -7.04 2.95
N HIS A 76 -18.93 -6.73 4.10
CA HIS A 76 -18.36 -7.68 5.05
C HIS A 76 -18.62 -7.22 6.49
N ARG A 77 -18.25 -8.01 7.50
CA ARG A 77 -18.62 -7.76 8.91
C ARG A 77 -18.22 -6.38 9.45
N SER A 78 -17.15 -5.77 8.95
CA SER A 78 -16.82 -4.42 9.41
C SER A 78 -17.86 -3.35 9.02
N TYR A 79 -18.74 -3.65 8.05
CA TYR A 79 -19.84 -2.75 7.66
C TYR A 79 -20.92 -2.62 8.75
N GLU A 80 -21.04 -3.59 9.67
CA GLU A 80 -22.01 -3.55 10.77
C GLU A 80 -21.78 -2.37 11.72
N LEU A 81 -20.55 -1.87 11.84
CA LEU A 81 -20.21 -0.70 12.67
C LEU A 81 -20.13 0.60 11.84
N ALA A 82 -20.27 0.55 10.54
CA ALA A 82 -20.00 1.69 9.66
C ALA A 82 -21.08 2.77 9.75
N ASP A 83 -20.67 4.01 10.00
CA ASP A 83 -21.50 5.21 9.79
C ASP A 83 -21.60 5.55 8.30
N MET A 84 -20.58 5.21 7.53
CA MET A 84 -20.51 5.39 6.08
C MET A 84 -20.06 4.09 5.41
N SER A 85 -20.91 3.55 4.56
CA SER A 85 -20.64 2.34 3.77
C SER A 85 -20.50 2.70 2.30
N LEU A 86 -19.35 2.42 1.71
CA LEU A 86 -19.09 2.69 0.29
C LEU A 86 -18.63 1.41 -0.41
N THR A 87 -19.56 0.80 -1.16
CA THR A 87 -19.22 -0.32 -2.03
C THR A 87 -18.95 0.22 -3.42
N PHE A 88 -17.77 -0.05 -3.97
CA PHE A 88 -17.29 0.51 -5.23
C PHE A 88 -16.89 -0.59 -6.23
N LYS A 89 -16.89 -0.27 -7.51
CA LYS A 89 -16.43 -1.20 -8.55
C LYS A 89 -14.95 -1.54 -8.35
N PRO A 90 -14.53 -2.81 -8.47
CA PRO A 90 -13.14 -3.21 -8.30
C PRO A 90 -12.15 -2.33 -9.08
N GLN A 91 -11.01 -2.02 -8.48
CA GLN A 91 -9.93 -1.22 -9.04
C GLN A 91 -10.27 0.26 -9.33
N THR A 92 -11.30 0.82 -8.70
CA THR A 92 -11.66 2.24 -8.84
C THR A 92 -11.41 3.07 -7.58
N ASP A 93 -10.88 2.49 -6.55
CA ASP A 93 -10.43 3.12 -5.30
C ASP A 93 -9.43 4.27 -5.52
N LEU A 94 -8.49 4.10 -6.47
CA LEU A 94 -7.57 5.16 -6.89
C LEU A 94 -8.30 6.44 -7.34
N ALA A 95 -9.44 6.30 -8.01
CA ALA A 95 -10.24 7.45 -8.42
C ALA A 95 -10.92 8.13 -7.23
N ILE A 96 -11.38 7.35 -6.24
CA ILE A 96 -11.94 7.90 -5.00
C ILE A 96 -10.88 8.72 -4.25
N LEU A 97 -9.66 8.18 -4.12
CA LEU A 97 -8.55 8.86 -3.45
C LEU A 97 -8.17 10.17 -4.16
N ASN A 98 -8.11 10.17 -5.50
CA ASN A 98 -7.85 11.38 -6.28
C ASN A 98 -9.00 12.39 -6.17
N TYR A 99 -10.25 11.93 -6.12
CA TYR A 99 -11.40 12.82 -5.87
C TYR A 99 -11.30 13.50 -4.50
N ILE A 100 -10.94 12.76 -3.45
CA ILE A 100 -10.75 13.34 -2.12
C ILE A 100 -9.66 14.42 -2.16
N ALA A 101 -8.54 14.15 -2.81
CA ALA A 101 -7.46 15.13 -2.98
C ALA A 101 -7.94 16.37 -3.76
N ASN A 102 -8.69 16.19 -4.86
CA ASN A 102 -9.29 17.28 -5.62
C ASN A 102 -10.26 18.10 -4.76
N HIS A 103 -11.11 17.44 -3.99
CA HIS A 103 -12.05 18.11 -3.08
C HIS A 103 -11.33 18.97 -2.04
N ILE A 104 -10.31 18.43 -1.38
CA ILE A 104 -9.48 19.16 -0.40
C ILE A 104 -8.86 20.42 -1.03
N ILE A 105 -8.33 20.30 -2.25
CA ILE A 105 -7.71 21.41 -2.98
C ILE A 105 -8.74 22.47 -3.39
N THR A 106 -9.84 22.05 -4.02
CA THR A 106 -10.84 22.98 -4.57
C THR A 106 -11.66 23.67 -3.49
N THR A 107 -11.80 23.07 -2.30
CA THR A 107 -12.45 23.69 -1.14
C THR A 107 -11.50 24.50 -0.24
N GLY A 108 -10.23 24.61 -0.63
CA GLY A 108 -9.25 25.41 0.09
C GLY A 108 -8.84 24.83 1.45
N ARG A 109 -9.00 23.51 1.66
CA ARG A 109 -8.73 22.84 2.94
C ARG A 109 -7.31 22.31 3.08
N VAL A 110 -6.43 22.58 2.11
CA VAL A 110 -5.01 22.20 2.16
C VAL A 110 -4.31 22.91 3.30
N ASN A 111 -3.57 22.18 4.12
CA ASN A 111 -2.65 22.75 5.10
C ASN A 111 -1.40 23.27 4.38
N LYS A 112 -1.48 24.51 3.88
CA LYS A 112 -0.42 25.12 3.05
C LYS A 112 0.90 25.26 3.78
N ASP A 113 0.86 25.53 5.09
CA ASP A 113 2.08 25.67 5.91
C ASP A 113 2.81 24.33 6.00
N PHE A 114 2.10 23.24 6.30
CA PHE A 114 2.67 21.91 6.34
C PHE A 114 3.19 21.48 4.96
N VAL A 115 2.39 21.66 3.92
CA VAL A 115 2.75 21.24 2.56
C VAL A 115 4.00 21.97 2.07
N SER A 116 4.10 23.27 2.30
CA SER A 116 5.26 24.07 1.85
C SER A 116 6.57 23.69 2.58
N LYS A 117 6.47 23.23 3.82
CA LYS A 117 7.65 22.88 4.63
C LYS A 117 8.09 21.42 4.49
N HIS A 118 7.14 20.51 4.25
CA HIS A 118 7.38 19.07 4.40
C HIS A 118 7.10 18.25 3.16
N CYS A 119 6.48 18.81 2.10
CA CYS A 119 6.07 18.02 0.95
C CYS A 119 6.82 18.41 -0.33
N ASN A 120 7.30 17.40 -1.04
CA ASN A 120 7.79 17.53 -2.41
C ASN A 120 6.88 16.70 -3.33
N PHE A 121 6.49 17.29 -4.47
CA PHE A 121 5.61 16.63 -5.42
C PHE A 121 6.40 15.93 -6.51
N LYS A 122 6.00 14.69 -6.81
CA LYS A 122 6.56 13.90 -7.91
C LYS A 122 5.44 13.25 -8.72
N LEU A 123 5.56 13.28 -10.02
CA LEU A 123 4.69 12.55 -10.94
C LEU A 123 5.42 11.30 -11.43
N GLY A 124 4.91 10.14 -11.06
CA GLY A 124 5.44 8.86 -11.51
C GLY A 124 5.08 8.56 -12.97
N ASN A 125 5.86 7.71 -13.62
CA ASN A 125 5.54 7.24 -14.96
C ASN A 125 4.21 6.49 -14.97
N THR A 126 3.40 6.75 -15.99
CA THR A 126 2.22 5.96 -16.37
C THR A 126 2.57 5.01 -17.52
N ASP A 127 1.64 4.16 -17.92
CA ASP A 127 1.84 3.19 -19.01
C ASP A 127 3.11 2.32 -18.80
N ILE A 128 3.26 1.83 -17.56
CA ILE A 128 4.41 1.05 -17.10
C ILE A 128 4.26 -0.46 -17.29
N GLY A 129 3.18 -0.91 -17.93
CA GLY A 129 2.85 -2.33 -18.03
C GLY A 129 2.38 -2.92 -16.69
N TYR A 130 2.41 -4.22 -16.59
CA TYR A 130 1.87 -4.99 -15.46
C TYR A 130 2.89 -5.94 -14.81
N GLY A 131 4.17 -5.80 -15.15
CA GLY A 131 5.20 -6.73 -14.70
C GLY A 131 5.03 -8.15 -15.26
N LEU A 132 4.39 -8.28 -16.41
CA LEU A 132 4.25 -9.54 -17.15
C LEU A 132 5.57 -9.89 -17.86
N ARG A 133 5.63 -11.11 -18.43
CA ARG A 133 6.78 -11.52 -19.23
C ARG A 133 7.02 -10.52 -20.36
N PRO A 134 8.28 -10.26 -20.73
CA PRO A 134 8.60 -9.24 -21.76
C PRO A 134 7.91 -9.48 -23.11
N GLU A 135 7.67 -10.74 -23.48
CA GLU A 135 6.99 -11.12 -24.71
C GLU A 135 5.47 -10.92 -24.69
N HIS A 136 4.88 -10.74 -23.53
CA HIS A 136 3.42 -10.57 -23.38
C HIS A 136 2.94 -9.28 -24.07
N PRO A 137 1.86 -9.31 -24.89
CA PRO A 137 1.40 -8.16 -25.65
C PRO A 137 1.17 -6.89 -24.81
N LEU A 138 0.55 -7.03 -23.64
CA LEU A 138 0.29 -5.90 -22.72
C LEU A 138 1.58 -5.31 -22.12
N GLN A 139 2.65 -6.12 -21.99
CA GLN A 139 3.92 -5.64 -21.48
C GLN A 139 4.72 -4.95 -22.59
N LYS A 140 4.71 -5.52 -23.80
CA LYS A 140 5.34 -4.92 -24.98
C LYS A 140 4.72 -3.58 -25.38
N ALA A 141 3.39 -3.45 -25.22
CA ALA A 141 2.67 -2.23 -25.57
C ALA A 141 2.94 -1.06 -24.60
N ALA A 142 3.45 -1.35 -23.41
CA ALA A 142 3.66 -0.31 -22.39
C ALA A 142 4.91 0.52 -22.69
N LYS A 143 4.72 1.83 -22.91
CA LYS A 143 5.77 2.77 -23.31
C LYS A 143 6.89 2.90 -22.27
N ASN A 144 6.52 2.87 -20.98
CA ASN A 144 7.44 3.05 -19.87
C ASN A 144 7.74 1.74 -19.12
N ALA A 145 7.58 0.57 -19.78
CA ALA A 145 7.82 -0.72 -19.16
C ALA A 145 9.27 -0.92 -18.65
N LYS A 146 10.23 -0.22 -19.25
CA LYS A 146 11.66 -0.29 -18.87
C LYS A 146 12.01 0.58 -17.66
N ASP A 147 11.17 1.56 -17.35
CA ASP A 147 11.34 2.46 -16.21
C ASP A 147 10.04 2.62 -15.41
N PRO A 148 9.57 1.54 -14.77
CA PRO A 148 8.30 1.56 -14.03
C PRO A 148 8.34 2.42 -12.76
N ASN A 149 9.53 2.76 -12.28
CA ASN A 149 9.74 3.57 -11.08
C ASN A 149 10.14 5.00 -11.39
N GLY A 150 10.29 5.34 -12.67
CA GLY A 150 10.64 6.69 -13.09
C GLY A 150 9.62 7.72 -12.61
N ALA A 151 10.14 8.86 -12.17
CA ALA A 151 9.32 9.97 -11.71
C ALA A 151 10.02 11.29 -12.02
N LYS A 152 9.23 12.34 -12.27
CA LYS A 152 9.73 13.70 -12.40
C LYS A 152 9.20 14.57 -11.26
N SER A 153 10.00 15.54 -10.82
CA SER A 153 9.53 16.56 -9.90
C SER A 153 8.50 17.44 -10.59
N ILE A 154 7.45 17.79 -9.86
CA ILE A 154 6.40 18.70 -10.26
C ILE A 154 6.15 19.69 -9.12
N ASN A 155 5.41 20.78 -9.39
CA ASN A 155 4.97 21.69 -8.36
C ASN A 155 3.53 21.37 -7.88
N TYR A 156 3.07 22.12 -6.89
CA TYR A 156 1.74 21.97 -6.32
C TYR A 156 0.64 22.21 -7.36
N GLU A 157 0.80 23.22 -8.21
CA GLU A 157 -0.17 23.60 -9.25
C GLU A 157 -0.31 22.50 -10.31
N GLU A 158 0.78 21.87 -10.70
CA GLU A 158 0.76 20.73 -11.61
C GLU A 158 0.05 19.52 -10.98
N TYR A 159 0.26 19.27 -9.68
CA TYR A 159 -0.47 18.24 -8.96
C TYR A 159 -1.98 18.55 -8.87
N ALA A 160 -2.33 19.79 -8.50
CA ALA A 160 -3.72 20.24 -8.46
C ALA A 160 -4.41 20.09 -9.83
N LYS A 161 -3.72 20.46 -10.90
CA LYS A 161 -4.19 20.27 -12.28
C LYS A 161 -4.39 18.77 -12.61
N PHE A 162 -3.48 17.91 -12.18
CA PHE A 162 -3.62 16.47 -12.40
C PHE A 162 -4.89 15.91 -11.73
N VAL A 163 -5.12 16.21 -10.46
CA VAL A 163 -6.28 15.68 -9.74
C VAL A 163 -7.59 16.34 -10.11
N SER A 164 -7.59 17.53 -10.74
CA SER A 164 -8.81 18.27 -11.12
C SER A 164 -9.74 17.51 -12.07
N THR A 165 -9.22 16.53 -12.80
CA THR A 165 -10.01 15.65 -13.66
C THR A 165 -10.90 14.68 -12.89
N TYR A 166 -10.58 14.43 -11.63
CA TYR A 166 -11.35 13.55 -10.75
C TYR A 166 -12.46 14.34 -10.04
N THR A 167 -13.44 14.82 -10.83
CA THR A 167 -14.63 15.50 -10.31
C THR A 167 -15.55 14.54 -9.59
N LEU A 168 -16.49 15.05 -8.79
CA LEU A 168 -17.52 14.25 -8.14
C LEU A 168 -18.32 13.43 -9.16
N GLU A 169 -18.75 14.07 -10.24
CA GLU A 169 -19.52 13.42 -11.31
C GLU A 169 -18.73 12.29 -11.99
N TYR A 170 -17.50 12.59 -12.42
CA TYR A 170 -16.64 11.60 -13.05
C TYR A 170 -16.40 10.40 -12.13
N THR A 171 -16.08 10.67 -10.87
CA THR A 171 -15.77 9.62 -9.89
C THR A 171 -17.00 8.77 -9.55
N THR A 172 -18.18 9.39 -9.39
CA THR A 172 -19.45 8.68 -9.19
C THR A 172 -19.74 7.71 -10.35
N LYS A 173 -19.61 8.20 -11.59
CA LYS A 173 -19.84 7.37 -12.79
C LYS A 173 -18.85 6.20 -12.89
N LEU A 174 -17.60 6.45 -12.59
CA LEU A 174 -16.53 5.45 -12.69
C LEU A 174 -16.68 4.38 -11.60
N THR A 175 -16.88 4.80 -10.36
CA THR A 175 -16.84 3.92 -9.19
C THR A 175 -18.18 3.24 -8.88
N GLY A 176 -19.29 3.84 -9.30
CA GLY A 176 -20.63 3.43 -8.93
C GLY A 176 -21.09 3.87 -7.54
N VAL A 177 -20.22 4.58 -6.79
CA VAL A 177 -20.57 5.10 -5.46
C VAL A 177 -21.45 6.35 -5.59
N PRO A 178 -22.56 6.46 -4.85
CA PRO A 178 -23.41 7.66 -4.86
C PRO A 178 -22.65 8.93 -4.50
N ALA A 179 -22.94 10.02 -5.23
CA ALA A 179 -22.25 11.31 -5.10
C ALA A 179 -22.26 11.86 -3.66
N ASN A 180 -23.40 11.74 -2.96
CA ASN A 180 -23.53 12.19 -1.58
C ASN A 180 -22.59 11.43 -0.62
N ARG A 181 -22.37 10.12 -0.83
CA ARG A 181 -21.46 9.31 -0.03
C ARG A 181 -20.00 9.65 -0.32
N LEU A 182 -19.63 9.86 -1.59
CA LEU A 182 -18.30 10.33 -1.95
C LEU A 182 -17.98 11.70 -1.34
N LYS A 183 -18.94 12.62 -1.43
CA LYS A 183 -18.80 13.96 -0.85
C LYS A 183 -18.66 13.88 0.69
N ALA A 184 -19.49 13.08 1.35
CA ALA A 184 -19.43 12.91 2.82
C ALA A 184 -18.08 12.35 3.27
N LEU A 185 -17.52 11.39 2.53
CA LEU A 185 -16.18 10.85 2.80
C LEU A 185 -15.09 11.92 2.63
N ALA A 186 -15.15 12.71 1.56
CA ALA A 186 -14.19 13.78 1.32
C ALA A 186 -14.26 14.87 2.40
N GLU A 187 -15.46 15.23 2.83
CA GLU A 187 -15.68 16.16 3.95
C GLU A 187 -15.16 15.60 5.28
N LEU A 188 -15.31 14.29 5.55
CA LEU A 188 -14.77 13.65 6.74
C LEU A 188 -13.25 13.82 6.86
N TYR A 189 -12.52 13.69 5.74
CA TYR A 189 -11.09 13.96 5.69
C TYR A 189 -10.77 15.45 5.82
N ALA A 190 -11.52 16.29 5.11
CA ALA A 190 -11.28 17.73 4.99
C ALA A 190 -11.67 18.53 6.25
N ASP A 191 -12.52 17.99 7.13
CA ASP A 191 -12.89 18.65 8.38
C ASP A 191 -11.65 18.89 9.26
N PRO A 192 -11.31 20.16 9.59
CA PRO A 192 -10.15 20.48 10.40
C PRO A 192 -10.21 19.89 11.82
N ASN A 193 -11.40 19.62 12.33
CA ASN A 193 -11.60 19.04 13.67
C ASN A 193 -11.52 17.52 13.68
N SER A 194 -11.58 16.88 12.52
CA SER A 194 -11.44 15.41 12.42
C SER A 194 -9.99 14.99 12.60
N LYS A 195 -9.77 14.05 13.49
CA LYS A 195 -8.54 13.27 13.58
C LYS A 195 -8.79 11.94 12.86
N VAL A 196 -8.09 11.70 11.77
CA VAL A 196 -8.39 10.60 10.87
C VAL A 196 -7.29 9.55 10.88
N VAL A 197 -7.66 8.31 11.20
CA VAL A 197 -6.82 7.14 10.98
C VAL A 197 -7.36 6.38 9.76
N SER A 198 -6.52 6.24 8.74
CA SER A 198 -6.82 5.43 7.57
C SER A 198 -6.18 4.07 7.71
N PHE A 199 -6.97 3.02 7.80
CA PHE A 199 -6.50 1.65 7.81
C PHE A 199 -6.70 0.97 6.47
N TRP A 200 -5.71 0.20 6.01
CA TRP A 200 -5.87 -0.67 4.85
C TRP A 200 -5.13 -1.97 5.02
N THR A 201 -5.54 -2.96 4.24
CA THR A 201 -4.93 -4.28 4.20
C THR A 201 -4.69 -4.73 2.75
N MET A 202 -4.93 -5.97 2.47
CA MET A 202 -4.67 -6.60 1.17
C MET A 202 -5.54 -6.08 0.03
N GLY A 203 -6.68 -5.42 0.31
CA GLY A 203 -7.47 -4.73 -0.71
C GLY A 203 -6.68 -3.66 -1.47
N PHE A 204 -5.78 -2.96 -0.78
CA PHE A 204 -4.80 -2.06 -1.41
C PHE A 204 -3.53 -2.79 -1.83
N ASN A 205 -2.93 -3.59 -0.92
CA ASN A 205 -1.59 -4.13 -1.13
C ASN A 205 -1.53 -5.16 -2.26
N GLN A 206 -2.57 -5.97 -2.43
CA GLN A 206 -2.66 -6.96 -3.50
C GLN A 206 -3.38 -6.43 -4.75
N HIS A 207 -3.56 -5.15 -4.82
CA HIS A 207 -4.11 -4.46 -5.97
C HIS A 207 -3.09 -4.40 -7.12
N LYS A 208 -3.56 -4.42 -8.36
CA LYS A 208 -2.76 -4.27 -9.58
C LYS A 208 -1.87 -3.01 -9.58
N ARG A 209 -2.30 -1.95 -8.90
CA ARG A 209 -1.58 -0.69 -8.67
C ARG A 209 -1.43 -0.40 -7.16
N GLY A 210 -1.17 -1.44 -6.37
CA GLY A 210 -1.13 -1.36 -4.92
C GLY A 210 -0.15 -0.32 -4.38
N VAL A 211 1.01 -0.15 -4.99
CA VAL A 211 1.96 0.92 -4.61
C VAL A 211 1.33 2.30 -4.79
N TRP A 212 0.61 2.53 -5.88
CA TRP A 212 -0.07 3.82 -6.11
C TRP A 212 -1.23 4.03 -5.15
N ALA A 213 -2.00 2.99 -4.83
CA ALA A 213 -3.07 3.09 -3.85
C ALA A 213 -2.53 3.54 -2.48
N ASN A 214 -1.41 2.94 -2.05
CA ASN A 214 -0.71 3.36 -0.84
C ASN A 214 -0.23 4.82 -0.93
N ASN A 215 0.45 5.21 -2.01
CA ASN A 215 0.91 6.59 -2.18
C ASN A 215 -0.25 7.60 -2.15
N MET A 216 -1.41 7.27 -2.71
CA MET A 216 -2.57 8.17 -2.77
C MET A 216 -3.21 8.39 -1.41
N VAL A 217 -3.29 7.39 -0.53
CA VAL A 217 -3.78 7.63 0.83
C VAL A 217 -2.82 8.50 1.61
N TYR A 218 -1.49 8.34 1.41
CA TYR A 218 -0.53 9.26 2.01
C TYR A 218 -0.71 10.70 1.53
N ASN A 219 -0.97 10.90 0.23
CA ASN A 219 -1.20 12.22 -0.34
C ASN A 219 -2.33 12.97 0.38
N ILE A 220 -3.43 12.28 0.71
CA ILE A 220 -4.56 12.90 1.44
C ILE A 220 -4.10 13.37 2.83
N HIS A 221 -3.41 12.52 3.57
CA HIS A 221 -2.90 12.86 4.90
C HIS A 221 -1.87 13.99 4.84
N LEU A 222 -0.97 13.97 3.86
CA LEU A 222 0.05 15.02 3.64
C LEU A 222 -0.57 16.37 3.25
N LEU A 223 -1.56 16.38 2.35
CA LEU A 223 -2.26 17.62 1.98
C LEU A 223 -2.91 18.32 3.18
N LEU A 224 -3.38 17.54 4.14
CA LEU A 224 -4.08 18.02 5.33
C LEU A 224 -3.14 18.25 6.54
N GLY A 225 -1.90 17.76 6.48
CA GLY A 225 -1.01 17.71 7.63
C GLY A 225 -1.51 16.77 8.75
N LYS A 226 -2.40 15.82 8.41
CA LYS A 226 -2.97 14.83 9.35
C LYS A 226 -2.09 13.60 9.42
N ILE A 227 -0.88 13.78 9.91
CA ILE A 227 0.15 12.73 9.98
C ILE A 227 1.06 12.97 11.17
N ALA A 228 1.57 11.88 11.76
CA ALA A 228 2.50 11.92 12.89
C ALA A 228 2.02 12.77 14.08
N THR A 229 0.72 12.85 14.27
CA THR A 229 0.08 13.51 15.42
C THR A 229 -0.99 12.59 16.01
N PRO A 230 -1.22 12.60 17.34
CA PRO A 230 -2.15 11.66 17.96
C PRO A 230 -3.53 11.63 17.30
N GLY A 231 -3.94 10.45 16.85
CA GLY A 231 -5.20 10.20 16.16
C GLY A 231 -5.20 10.48 14.65
N ASN A 232 -4.03 10.82 14.06
CA ASN A 232 -3.89 11.07 12.63
C ASN A 232 -2.79 10.20 12.03
N SER A 233 -3.16 9.18 11.28
CA SER A 233 -2.20 8.29 10.65
C SER A 233 -2.75 7.58 9.41
N PRO A 234 -2.00 7.53 8.30
CA PRO A 234 -2.15 6.50 7.29
C PRO A 234 -1.45 5.22 7.79
N PHE A 235 -2.20 4.13 7.99
CA PHE A 235 -1.69 2.95 8.65
C PHE A 235 -1.99 1.66 7.86
N SER A 236 -0.95 1.06 7.28
CA SER A 236 -1.05 -0.28 6.69
C SER A 236 -1.08 -1.33 7.80
N LEU A 237 -2.17 -2.08 7.88
CA LEU A 237 -2.29 -3.20 8.79
C LEU A 237 -1.62 -4.44 8.20
N THR A 238 -0.56 -4.90 8.84
CA THR A 238 0.08 -6.16 8.51
C THR A 238 -0.80 -7.31 8.99
N GLY A 239 -1.01 -8.33 8.16
CA GLY A 239 -1.85 -9.48 8.51
C GLY A 239 -1.22 -10.37 9.57
N GLN A 240 0.06 -10.67 9.46
CA GLN A 240 0.78 -11.58 10.35
C GLN A 240 1.59 -10.79 11.38
N PRO A 241 1.61 -11.26 12.65
CA PRO A 241 2.54 -10.72 13.65
C PRO A 241 3.98 -10.83 13.16
N SER A 242 4.75 -9.79 13.33
CA SER A 242 6.17 -9.74 12.93
C SER A 242 6.46 -10.04 11.45
N ALA A 243 5.52 -9.81 10.53
CA ALA A 243 5.79 -9.99 9.11
C ALA A 243 6.96 -9.09 8.64
N CYS A 244 7.04 -7.86 9.16
CA CYS A 244 8.20 -6.98 8.95
C CYS A 244 9.47 -7.59 9.59
N GLY A 245 9.37 -8.13 10.80
CA GLY A 245 10.47 -8.82 11.47
C GLY A 245 11.03 -9.97 10.64
N THR A 246 10.16 -10.83 10.13
CA THR A 246 10.57 -11.96 9.28
C THR A 246 11.18 -11.50 7.96
N ALA A 247 10.61 -10.47 7.35
CA ALA A 247 11.06 -10.00 6.04
C ALA A 247 12.34 -9.15 6.12
N ARG A 248 12.44 -8.30 7.12
CA ARG A 248 13.48 -7.27 7.25
C ARG A 248 14.57 -7.67 8.22
N GLU A 249 14.22 -7.94 9.46
CA GLU A 249 15.20 -8.27 10.52
C GLU A 249 15.86 -9.64 10.28
N VAL A 250 15.10 -10.63 9.83
CA VAL A 250 15.65 -11.95 9.46
C VAL A 250 16.26 -11.94 8.06
N GLY A 251 15.85 -11.01 7.20
CA GLY A 251 16.42 -10.84 5.87
C GLY A 251 15.99 -11.90 4.86
N THR A 252 14.70 -12.26 4.84
CA THR A 252 14.20 -13.33 3.98
C THR A 252 13.84 -12.89 2.56
N PHE A 253 13.77 -11.59 2.25
CA PHE A 253 13.66 -11.13 0.86
C PHE A 253 14.91 -11.46 0.05
N SER A 254 14.73 -11.84 -1.20
CA SER A 254 15.82 -12.26 -2.10
C SER A 254 16.97 -11.25 -2.28
N HIS A 255 16.76 -9.99 -1.92
CA HIS A 255 17.77 -8.91 -1.95
C HIS A 255 18.32 -8.54 -0.57
N ARG A 256 17.82 -9.13 0.49
CA ARG A 256 18.14 -8.80 1.89
C ARG A 256 19.07 -9.80 2.55
N LEU A 257 19.72 -9.33 3.58
CA LEU A 257 20.41 -10.06 4.64
C LEU A 257 19.83 -9.60 5.99
N PRO A 258 20.08 -10.30 7.10
CA PRO A 258 19.56 -9.89 8.41
C PRO A 258 19.91 -8.45 8.80
N ALA A 259 19.12 -7.86 9.71
CA ALA A 259 19.34 -6.53 10.27
C ALA A 259 19.44 -5.42 9.21
N ASP A 260 18.50 -5.40 8.27
CA ASP A 260 18.41 -4.43 7.16
C ASP A 260 19.59 -4.41 6.19
N MET A 261 20.51 -5.34 6.30
CA MET A 261 21.60 -5.49 5.34
C MET A 261 21.08 -5.94 3.97
N VAL A 262 21.87 -5.68 2.93
CA VAL A 262 21.52 -6.03 1.53
C VAL A 262 22.66 -6.79 0.86
N VAL A 263 22.30 -7.75 -0.01
CA VAL A 263 23.28 -8.60 -0.70
C VAL A 263 24.16 -7.84 -1.69
N THR A 264 23.74 -6.67 -2.17
CA THR A 264 24.53 -5.87 -3.12
C THR A 264 25.71 -5.14 -2.45
N ASN A 265 25.68 -4.97 -1.13
CA ASN A 265 26.77 -4.33 -0.38
C ASN A 265 27.82 -5.39 0.03
N PRO A 266 29.09 -5.25 -0.39
CA PRO A 266 30.14 -6.22 -0.07
C PRO A 266 30.42 -6.34 1.44
N GLU A 267 30.39 -5.23 2.18
CA GLU A 267 30.60 -5.25 3.64
C GLU A 267 29.49 -5.99 4.38
N HIS A 268 28.26 -5.85 3.93
CA HIS A 268 27.12 -6.58 4.47
C HIS A 268 27.25 -8.09 4.25
N ARG A 269 27.68 -8.50 3.04
CA ARG A 269 27.93 -9.93 2.76
C ARG A 269 29.03 -10.47 3.64
N LYS A 270 30.17 -9.76 3.73
CA LYS A 270 31.30 -10.15 4.57
C LYS A 270 30.88 -10.32 6.04
N THR A 271 30.10 -9.38 6.56
CA THR A 271 29.55 -9.45 7.92
C THR A 271 28.68 -10.70 8.12
N ALA A 272 27.74 -10.95 7.21
CA ALA A 272 26.86 -12.12 7.28
C ALA A 272 27.65 -13.43 7.14
N GLU A 273 28.58 -13.53 6.20
CA GLU A 273 29.45 -14.69 6.00
C GLU A 273 30.27 -14.99 7.24
N THR A 274 30.83 -13.95 7.87
CA THR A 274 31.61 -14.10 9.12
C THR A 274 30.74 -14.65 10.25
N ILE A 275 29.53 -14.09 10.45
CA ILE A 275 28.60 -14.52 11.51
C ILE A 275 28.12 -15.94 11.26
N TRP A 276 27.79 -16.26 10.02
CA TRP A 276 27.32 -17.60 9.62
C TRP A 276 28.43 -18.63 9.45
N LYS A 277 29.71 -18.22 9.62
CA LYS A 277 30.88 -19.06 9.44
C LYS A 277 30.97 -19.68 8.04
N LEU A 278 30.60 -18.89 7.03
CA LEU A 278 30.72 -19.28 5.63
C LEU A 278 32.07 -18.82 5.05
N PRO A 279 32.57 -19.51 4.03
CA PRO A 279 33.71 -19.00 3.25
C PRO A 279 33.37 -17.66 2.61
N GLU A 280 34.37 -16.77 2.51
CA GLU A 280 34.23 -15.48 1.82
C GLU A 280 33.78 -15.68 0.37
N GLY A 281 32.81 -14.87 -0.05
CA GLY A 281 32.23 -14.95 -1.39
C GLY A 281 31.16 -16.04 -1.60
N THR A 282 30.73 -16.69 -0.52
CA THR A 282 29.62 -17.67 -0.58
C THR A 282 28.29 -17.00 -0.93
N ILE A 283 28.04 -15.79 -0.41
CA ILE A 283 26.81 -15.06 -0.67
C ILE A 283 26.92 -14.33 -2.01
N PRO A 284 26.04 -14.65 -3.00
CA PRO A 284 26.07 -13.98 -4.30
C PRO A 284 25.88 -12.46 -4.19
N PRO A 285 26.60 -11.67 -5.01
CA PRO A 285 26.50 -10.20 -4.95
C PRO A 285 25.24 -9.61 -5.61
N LYS A 286 24.43 -10.46 -6.22
CA LYS A 286 23.19 -10.07 -6.89
C LYS A 286 21.97 -10.66 -6.16
N PRO A 287 20.84 -9.93 -6.10
CA PRO A 287 19.59 -10.49 -5.59
C PRO A 287 19.21 -11.80 -6.29
N GLY A 288 18.70 -12.76 -5.52
CA GLY A 288 18.10 -13.96 -6.06
C GLY A 288 16.72 -13.66 -6.68
N TYR A 289 16.05 -14.70 -7.17
CA TYR A 289 14.72 -14.58 -7.73
C TYR A 289 13.70 -14.20 -6.65
N HIS A 290 12.89 -13.17 -6.89
CA HIS A 290 11.70 -12.89 -6.09
C HIS A 290 10.59 -13.91 -6.43
N ALA A 291 9.55 -14.01 -5.60
CA ALA A 291 8.53 -15.07 -5.68
C ALA A 291 7.95 -15.28 -7.09
N VAL A 292 7.60 -14.21 -7.82
CA VAL A 292 7.09 -14.33 -9.20
C VAL A 292 8.14 -14.90 -10.14
N GLU A 293 9.40 -14.46 -10.01
CA GLU A 293 10.49 -14.96 -10.86
C GLU A 293 10.90 -16.39 -10.48
N GLN A 294 10.73 -16.80 -9.22
CA GLN A 294 10.90 -18.20 -8.82
C GLN A 294 9.90 -19.12 -9.54
N ASN A 295 8.62 -18.72 -9.60
CA ASN A 295 7.61 -19.46 -10.34
C ASN A 295 7.92 -19.53 -11.85
N ARG A 296 8.36 -18.41 -12.43
CA ARG A 296 8.82 -18.36 -13.83
C ARG A 296 10.01 -19.28 -14.07
N ALA A 297 11.00 -19.20 -13.19
CA ALA A 297 12.23 -20.00 -13.30
C ALA A 297 11.94 -21.52 -13.18
N LEU A 298 11.00 -21.91 -12.32
CA LEU A 298 10.54 -23.29 -12.21
C LEU A 298 9.87 -23.75 -13.51
N LYS A 299 8.93 -22.97 -14.02
CA LYS A 299 8.25 -23.26 -15.29
C LYS A 299 9.19 -23.35 -16.49
N ASP A 300 10.19 -22.48 -16.53
CA ASP A 300 11.17 -22.40 -17.62
C ASP A 300 12.31 -23.42 -17.49
N GLY A 301 12.31 -24.27 -16.44
CA GLY A 301 13.37 -25.24 -16.17
C GLY A 301 14.71 -24.64 -15.71
N ARG A 302 14.71 -23.36 -15.33
CA ARG A 302 15.89 -22.68 -14.75
C ARG A 302 16.06 -22.97 -13.26
N LEU A 303 15.03 -23.50 -12.61
CA LEU A 303 15.00 -23.93 -11.22
C LEU A 303 14.55 -25.39 -11.17
N ASN A 304 15.38 -26.28 -10.64
CA ASN A 304 15.12 -27.72 -10.61
C ASN A 304 14.35 -28.20 -9.39
N ALA A 305 14.32 -27.40 -8.31
CA ALA A 305 13.63 -27.72 -7.09
C ALA A 305 13.07 -26.45 -6.45
N TYR A 306 11.89 -26.58 -5.84
CA TYR A 306 11.22 -25.48 -5.17
C TYR A 306 10.57 -25.98 -3.87
N TRP A 307 11.03 -25.46 -2.76
CA TRP A 307 10.50 -25.80 -1.45
C TRP A 307 9.55 -24.70 -0.97
N VAL A 308 8.27 -25.04 -0.87
CA VAL A 308 7.22 -24.13 -0.37
C VAL A 308 6.91 -24.48 1.07
N MET A 309 7.12 -23.53 1.97
CA MET A 309 6.81 -23.67 3.39
C MET A 309 5.68 -22.71 3.78
N VAL A 310 4.61 -23.27 4.36
CA VAL A 310 3.50 -22.50 4.99
C VAL A 310 2.89 -21.45 4.05
N ASN A 311 2.82 -21.72 2.76
CA ASN A 311 2.29 -20.79 1.76
C ASN A 311 1.53 -21.54 0.67
N ASN A 312 0.34 -21.09 0.34
CA ASN A 312 -0.42 -21.58 -0.81
C ASN A 312 -0.13 -20.70 -2.05
N ASN A 313 1.07 -20.83 -2.60
CA ASN A 313 1.50 -20.07 -3.78
C ASN A 313 0.58 -20.23 -4.99
N ILE A 314 -0.06 -21.39 -5.11
CA ILE A 314 -0.98 -21.72 -6.21
C ILE A 314 -2.22 -20.83 -6.20
N GLN A 315 -2.67 -20.41 -5.02
CA GLN A 315 -3.78 -19.46 -4.87
C GLN A 315 -3.32 -18.01 -4.70
N ALA A 316 -2.24 -17.80 -3.95
CA ALA A 316 -1.79 -16.46 -3.57
C ALA A 316 -0.97 -15.75 -4.65
N GLY A 317 -0.36 -16.49 -5.58
CA GLY A 317 0.49 -15.90 -6.60
C GLY A 317 -0.30 -15.18 -7.68
N ALA A 318 0.22 -14.02 -8.12
CA ALA A 318 -0.39 -13.25 -9.20
C ALA A 318 -0.19 -13.92 -10.55
N ASN A 319 -1.26 -14.00 -11.36
CA ASN A 319 -1.23 -14.48 -12.76
C ASN A 319 -0.63 -15.90 -12.92
N LEU A 320 -0.86 -16.77 -11.99
CA LEU A 320 -0.22 -18.09 -11.94
C LEU A 320 -0.51 -18.96 -13.16
N ALA A 321 -1.68 -18.83 -13.78
CA ALA A 321 -2.02 -19.57 -15.00
C ALA A 321 -1.01 -19.33 -16.14
N GLN A 322 -0.42 -18.14 -16.21
CA GLN A 322 0.60 -17.81 -17.20
C GLN A 322 2.03 -17.87 -16.65
N GLU A 323 2.22 -17.60 -15.37
CA GLU A 323 3.53 -17.42 -14.75
C GLU A 323 4.08 -18.68 -14.08
N GLY A 324 3.22 -19.57 -13.59
CA GLY A 324 3.64 -20.73 -12.83
C GLY A 324 2.84 -22.00 -13.06
N TYR A 325 1.69 -21.92 -13.74
CA TYR A 325 0.78 -23.05 -13.96
C TYR A 325 0.65 -23.36 -15.44
N PRO A 326 0.54 -24.62 -15.83
CA PRO A 326 1.07 -25.80 -15.22
C PRO A 326 2.56 -25.88 -15.45
N GLY A 327 3.34 -26.05 -14.38
CA GLY A 327 4.78 -26.30 -14.45
C GLY A 327 5.06 -27.70 -14.01
#